data_36318a32c065214c2ff834832c4b1c8c
#
_entry.id   36318a32c065214c2ff834832c4b1c8c
#
_cell.length_a   1.000
_cell.length_b   1.000
_cell.length_c   1.000
_cell.angle_alpha   90.00
_cell.angle_beta   90.00
_cell.angle_gamma   90.00
#
_symmetry.space_group_name_H-M   'P 1'
#
loop_
_entity.id
_entity.type
_entity.pdbx_description
1 polymer ?
#
loop_
_entity_poly.entity_id
_entity_poly.type
_entity_poly.pdbx_seq_one_letter_code
_entity_poly.pdbx_strand_id
1 'polypeptide(L)'
;FSCRTCDLLTAKFEDTEIKVNEDGTFRTEIELCAPTTVSFSVGRDIYFDVFLVPGGELDMAVNLRELSRSESKLLKGKRAGGKKVYFSGTMAALNDEMITDDEHLMDVWGMVHWNMNDLYNMTAGQYKAYWLKKYEETKSAICSDKKRSQAYRNLLLAQNDLLCTLTLTRVSSNLAYAYVQCSGLPAREAYQKFKQPELSDDFYDYIRQLNILNSPVMLYTNGYADLVRGMGYMRVKMDDKLSDIFAFILSSDKVSVEDAEIIREFKANTDAGKTSVYREKMGELRIKYDDLFKEFSSMQQDYILKKIIAGYLG
;
A
#
# COMPACT_ATOMS: atom_id res chain seq x y z
N PHE A 1 12.68 18.04 -11.82
CA PHE A 1 13.13 16.83 -11.17
C PHE A 1 12.62 16.84 -9.74
N SER A 2 12.10 15.75 -9.27
CA SER A 2 11.61 15.67 -7.89
C SER A 2 11.92 14.31 -7.29
N CYS A 3 11.93 14.25 -5.97
CA CYS A 3 11.96 12.99 -5.25
C CYS A 3 10.77 12.90 -4.29
N ARG A 4 10.30 11.67 -4.08
CA ARG A 4 9.22 11.36 -3.16
C ARG A 4 9.75 10.53 -2.02
N THR A 5 9.62 11.08 -0.82
CA THR A 5 9.90 10.39 0.43
C THR A 5 8.59 9.99 1.12
N CYS A 6 8.68 9.07 2.05
CA CYS A 6 7.58 8.71 2.92
C CYS A 6 7.96 8.94 4.38
N ASP A 7 7.17 9.74 5.08
CA ASP A 7 7.26 9.82 6.54
C ASP A 7 6.73 8.50 7.13
N LEU A 8 7.62 7.75 7.76
CA LEU A 8 7.33 6.42 8.31
C LEU A 8 6.34 6.47 9.48
N LEU A 9 6.25 7.57 10.21
CA LEU A 9 5.37 7.70 11.37
C LEU A 9 3.94 8.07 10.96
N THR A 10 3.83 8.99 10.00
CA THR A 10 2.52 9.51 9.55
C THR A 10 2.00 8.81 8.31
N ALA A 11 2.83 7.98 7.66
CA ALA A 11 2.55 7.35 6.36
C ALA A 11 2.17 8.37 5.27
N LYS A 12 2.67 9.60 5.37
CA LYS A 12 2.46 10.65 4.38
C LYS A 12 3.62 10.67 3.40
N PHE A 13 3.27 10.87 2.14
CA PHE A 13 4.27 11.12 1.10
C PHE A 13 4.53 12.63 0.97
N GLU A 14 5.80 12.97 0.83
CA GLU A 14 6.25 14.32 0.58
C GLU A 14 7.05 14.36 -0.72
N ASP A 15 6.64 15.26 -1.62
CA ASP A 15 7.33 15.50 -2.88
C ASP A 15 8.25 16.71 -2.70
N THR A 16 9.55 16.49 -2.86
CA THR A 16 10.56 17.54 -2.83
C THR A 16 11.00 17.87 -4.24
N GLU A 17 10.81 19.11 -4.67
CA GLU A 17 11.28 19.58 -5.96
C GLU A 17 12.79 19.81 -5.94
N ILE A 18 13.50 19.24 -6.91
CA ILE A 18 14.95 19.35 -7.06
C ILE A 18 15.25 20.31 -8.21
N LYS A 19 15.88 21.43 -7.89
CA LYS A 19 16.31 22.42 -8.88
C LYS A 19 17.49 21.88 -9.67
N VAL A 20 17.35 21.84 -10.98
CA VAL A 20 18.44 21.54 -11.92
C VAL A 20 19.02 22.84 -12.43
N ASN A 21 20.34 22.97 -12.38
CA ASN A 21 21.08 24.13 -12.87
C ASN A 21 21.11 24.16 -14.41
N GLU A 22 21.51 25.28 -15.01
CA GLU A 22 21.61 25.44 -16.47
C GLU A 22 22.60 24.46 -17.11
N ASP A 23 23.64 24.06 -16.37
CA ASP A 23 24.64 23.08 -16.80
C ASP A 23 24.18 21.62 -16.62
N GLY A 24 22.95 21.40 -16.14
CA GLY A 24 22.38 20.07 -15.89
C GLY A 24 22.77 19.46 -14.56
N THR A 25 23.52 20.15 -13.70
CA THR A 25 23.86 19.66 -12.36
C THR A 25 22.73 19.93 -11.37
N PHE A 26 22.66 19.12 -10.33
CA PHE A 26 21.77 19.34 -9.19
C PHE A 26 22.42 18.86 -7.89
N ARG A 27 21.97 19.40 -6.79
CA ARG A 27 22.28 18.94 -5.44
C ARG A 27 21.05 19.07 -4.57
N THR A 28 20.79 18.05 -3.78
CA THR A 28 19.71 18.08 -2.78
C THR A 28 20.13 17.35 -1.52
N GLU A 29 19.52 17.71 -0.42
CA GLU A 29 19.63 17.02 0.86
C GLU A 29 18.24 16.48 1.19
N ILE A 30 18.18 15.18 1.56
CA ILE A 30 16.95 14.49 1.87
C ILE A 30 17.05 14.02 3.31
N GLU A 31 16.13 14.48 4.15
CA GLU A 31 16.07 14.04 5.54
C GLU A 31 15.49 12.63 5.61
N LEU A 32 16.22 11.72 6.25
CA LEU A 32 15.86 10.32 6.40
C LEU A 32 16.00 9.87 7.84
N CYS A 33 14.96 9.28 8.40
CA CYS A 33 14.99 8.67 9.74
C CYS A 33 15.62 7.26 9.75
N ALA A 34 15.62 6.57 8.61
CA ALA A 34 16.14 5.21 8.44
C ALA A 34 16.58 5.00 6.97
N PRO A 35 17.40 3.97 6.69
CA PRO A 35 17.63 3.53 5.31
C PRO A 35 16.30 3.28 4.60
N THR A 36 16.13 3.81 3.39
CA THR A 36 14.87 3.66 2.66
C THR A 36 15.04 3.80 1.15
N THR A 37 14.08 3.30 0.41
CA THR A 37 13.97 3.53 -1.03
C THR A 37 13.20 4.83 -1.27
N VAL A 38 13.76 5.71 -2.08
CA VAL A 38 13.20 7.00 -2.47
C VAL A 38 12.91 6.98 -3.96
N SER A 39 11.70 7.35 -4.34
CA SER A 39 11.32 7.41 -5.76
C SER A 39 11.67 8.78 -6.34
N PHE A 40 12.50 8.78 -7.37
CA PHE A 40 12.83 9.98 -8.16
C PHE A 40 11.95 10.04 -9.39
N SER A 41 11.54 11.26 -9.77
CA SER A 41 10.76 11.49 -10.99
C SER A 41 11.40 12.54 -11.88
N VAL A 42 11.36 12.29 -13.19
CA VAL A 42 11.76 13.22 -14.23
C VAL A 42 10.53 13.56 -15.06
N GLY A 43 10.01 14.77 -14.89
CA GLY A 43 8.72 15.14 -15.46
C GLY A 43 7.56 14.36 -14.79
N ARG A 44 6.56 13.97 -15.59
CA ARG A 44 5.33 13.34 -15.06
C ARG A 44 5.31 11.83 -15.14
N ASP A 45 6.11 11.24 -16.03
CA ASP A 45 5.89 9.84 -16.44
C ASP A 45 7.13 8.95 -16.28
N ILE A 46 8.26 9.50 -15.83
CA ILE A 46 9.51 8.76 -15.70
C ILE A 46 9.90 8.68 -14.24
N TYR A 47 9.96 7.46 -13.72
CA TYR A 47 10.26 7.18 -12.32
C TYR A 47 11.40 6.16 -12.21
N PHE A 48 12.21 6.29 -11.18
CA PHE A 48 13.16 5.28 -10.77
C PHE A 48 13.41 5.36 -9.27
N ASP A 49 13.68 4.23 -8.67
CA ASP A 49 13.90 4.13 -7.23
C ASP A 49 15.39 4.12 -6.90
N VAL A 50 15.74 4.77 -5.80
CA VAL A 50 17.09 4.89 -5.28
C VAL A 50 17.09 4.56 -3.79
N PHE A 51 17.95 3.64 -3.37
CA PHE A 51 18.13 3.30 -1.97
C PHE A 51 19.10 4.26 -1.31
N LEU A 52 18.65 4.95 -0.26
CA LEU A 52 19.41 5.94 0.48
C LEU A 52 19.54 5.54 1.95
N VAL A 53 20.61 5.99 2.59
CA VAL A 53 20.86 5.79 4.03
C VAL A 53 21.13 7.11 4.71
N PRO A 54 20.69 7.30 5.98
CA PRO A 54 21.00 8.50 6.76
C PRO A 54 22.50 8.76 6.83
N GLY A 55 22.91 10.01 6.59
CA GLY A 55 24.32 10.41 6.60
C GLY A 55 25.16 9.90 5.44
N GLY A 56 24.53 9.24 4.45
CA GLY A 56 25.21 8.80 3.22
C GLY A 56 25.31 9.91 2.19
N GLU A 57 26.33 9.83 1.33
CA GLU A 57 26.50 10.67 0.14
C GLU A 57 26.44 9.78 -1.10
N LEU A 58 25.60 10.15 -2.06
CA LEU A 58 25.40 9.42 -3.30
C LEU A 58 25.42 10.39 -4.48
N ASP A 59 26.37 10.19 -5.37
CA ASP A 59 26.38 10.88 -6.65
C ASP A 59 25.63 10.05 -7.69
N MET A 60 24.82 10.71 -8.52
CA MET A 60 24.15 10.05 -9.62
C MET A 60 24.22 10.88 -10.92
N ALA A 61 24.47 10.20 -12.03
CA ALA A 61 24.36 10.77 -13.36
C ALA A 61 23.22 10.10 -14.12
N VAL A 62 22.17 10.88 -14.41
CA VAL A 62 20.95 10.39 -15.06
C VAL A 62 21.04 10.52 -16.56
N ASN A 63 20.99 9.40 -17.28
CA ASN A 63 20.92 9.39 -18.73
C ASN A 63 19.45 9.50 -19.17
N LEU A 64 18.98 10.73 -19.32
CA LEU A 64 17.59 11.02 -19.69
C LEU A 64 17.15 10.35 -20.99
N ARG A 65 18.06 10.20 -21.95
CA ARG A 65 17.76 9.53 -23.22
C ARG A 65 17.44 8.06 -23.03
N GLU A 66 18.28 7.33 -22.28
CA GLU A 66 18.08 5.91 -22.04
C GLU A 66 16.89 5.66 -21.10
N LEU A 67 16.73 6.51 -20.09
CA LEU A 67 15.59 6.48 -19.17
C LEU A 67 14.25 6.69 -19.90
N SER A 68 14.17 7.74 -20.76
CA SER A 68 12.97 8.00 -21.57
C SER A 68 12.66 6.88 -22.56
N ARG A 69 13.69 6.24 -23.11
CA ARG A 69 13.50 5.10 -24.06
C ARG A 69 12.94 3.88 -23.37
N SER A 70 13.36 3.59 -22.14
CA SER A 70 12.87 2.43 -21.39
C SER A 70 11.38 2.53 -21.05
N GLU A 71 10.89 3.74 -20.82
CA GLU A 71 9.48 4.03 -20.50
C GLU A 71 8.58 4.23 -21.73
N SER A 72 9.16 4.39 -22.90
CA SER A 72 8.39 4.64 -24.12
C SER A 72 7.61 3.43 -24.59
N LYS A 73 6.29 3.53 -24.66
CA LYS A 73 5.40 2.50 -25.19
C LYS A 73 5.72 2.14 -26.66
N LEU A 74 6.25 3.09 -27.44
CA LEU A 74 6.61 2.91 -28.85
C LEU A 74 7.95 2.18 -29.03
N LEU A 75 8.82 2.23 -28.02
CA LEU A 75 10.15 1.64 -28.04
C LEU A 75 10.24 0.39 -27.15
N LYS A 76 9.14 0.00 -26.52
CA LYS A 76 9.05 -1.19 -25.69
C LYS A 76 9.45 -2.44 -26.50
N GLY A 77 10.55 -3.05 -26.11
CA GLY A 77 11.14 -4.20 -26.83
C GLY A 77 12.36 -3.86 -27.68
N LYS A 78 12.67 -2.58 -27.94
CA LYS A 78 13.99 -2.18 -28.45
C LYS A 78 14.86 -1.86 -27.23
N ARG A 79 15.69 -2.81 -26.80
CA ARG A 79 16.55 -2.61 -25.63
C ARG A 79 17.30 -1.30 -25.74
N ALA A 80 17.18 -0.45 -24.71
CA ALA A 80 18.08 0.66 -24.50
C ALA A 80 19.50 0.10 -24.41
N GLY A 81 20.43 0.66 -25.18
CA GLY A 81 21.79 0.12 -25.27
C GLY A 81 22.72 0.58 -24.15
N GLY A 82 22.25 1.51 -23.29
CA GLY A 82 23.07 2.16 -22.27
C GLY A 82 22.47 2.10 -20.88
N LYS A 83 23.29 2.38 -19.88
CA LYS A 83 22.89 2.45 -18.49
C LYS A 83 22.01 3.66 -18.25
N LYS A 84 20.89 3.50 -17.55
CA LYS A 84 19.88 4.56 -17.28
C LYS A 84 20.37 5.58 -16.26
N VAL A 85 21.01 5.10 -15.20
CA VAL A 85 21.58 5.92 -14.12
C VAL A 85 22.92 5.33 -13.72
N TYR A 86 23.90 6.16 -13.49
CA TYR A 86 25.21 5.80 -12.95
C TYR A 86 25.30 6.30 -11.52
N PHE A 87 25.79 5.46 -10.63
CA PHE A 87 25.93 5.78 -9.22
C PHE A 87 27.38 5.71 -8.76
N SER A 88 27.76 6.61 -7.82
CA SER A 88 28.97 6.52 -7.05
C SER A 88 28.75 6.97 -5.61
N GLY A 89 29.58 6.53 -4.68
CA GLY A 89 29.42 6.83 -3.26
C GLY A 89 28.64 5.77 -2.48
N THR A 90 27.94 6.21 -1.44
CA THR A 90 27.25 5.32 -0.49
C THR A 90 26.12 4.53 -1.18
N MET A 91 26.14 3.20 -1.02
CA MET A 91 25.15 2.27 -1.59
C MET A 91 25.10 2.24 -3.13
N ALA A 92 26.10 2.76 -3.83
CA ALA A 92 26.14 2.79 -5.29
C ALA A 92 25.96 1.40 -5.93
N ALA A 93 26.62 0.38 -5.40
CA ALA A 93 26.54 -0.99 -5.93
C ALA A 93 25.11 -1.57 -5.82
N LEU A 94 24.40 -1.32 -4.70
CA LEU A 94 23.02 -1.74 -4.53
C LEU A 94 22.09 -1.02 -5.49
N ASN A 95 22.27 0.29 -5.65
CA ASN A 95 21.48 1.09 -6.57
C ASN A 95 21.73 0.70 -8.04
N ASP A 96 22.96 0.32 -8.36
CA ASP A 96 23.30 -0.22 -9.69
C ASP A 96 22.56 -1.54 -9.98
N GLU A 97 22.46 -2.43 -9.00
CA GLU A 97 21.67 -3.66 -9.16
C GLU A 97 20.18 -3.33 -9.32
N MET A 98 19.62 -2.46 -8.47
CA MET A 98 18.20 -2.09 -8.50
C MET A 98 17.78 -1.50 -9.85
N ILE A 99 18.57 -0.57 -10.41
CA ILE A 99 18.21 0.12 -11.67
C ILE A 99 18.38 -0.73 -12.91
N THR A 100 19.18 -1.81 -12.83
CA THR A 100 19.44 -2.74 -13.93
C THR A 100 18.55 -3.98 -13.89
N ASP A 101 17.89 -4.22 -12.76
CA ASP A 101 16.98 -5.37 -12.61
C ASP A 101 15.62 -5.06 -13.26
N ASP A 102 15.38 -5.68 -14.41
CA ASP A 102 14.09 -5.60 -15.12
C ASP A 102 13.01 -6.52 -14.49
N GLU A 103 13.39 -7.39 -13.56
CA GLU A 103 12.52 -8.35 -12.87
C GLU A 103 12.14 -7.90 -11.45
N HIS A 104 11.98 -6.60 -11.25
CA HIS A 104 11.55 -6.07 -9.96
C HIS A 104 10.15 -6.60 -9.56
N LEU A 105 9.91 -6.73 -8.27
CA LEU A 105 8.63 -7.18 -7.76
C LEU A 105 7.54 -6.15 -8.09
N MET A 106 6.44 -6.63 -8.67
CA MET A 106 5.27 -5.80 -8.92
C MET A 106 4.67 -5.29 -7.60
N ASP A 107 4.06 -4.11 -7.64
CA ASP A 107 3.26 -3.62 -6.54
C ASP A 107 1.99 -4.48 -6.32
N VAL A 108 1.30 -4.25 -5.20
CA VAL A 108 0.08 -5.01 -4.85
C VAL A 108 -1.00 -4.86 -5.92
N TRP A 109 -1.14 -3.66 -6.50
CA TRP A 109 -2.14 -3.42 -7.52
C TRP A 109 -1.85 -4.20 -8.80
N GLY A 110 -0.59 -4.17 -9.26
CA GLY A 110 -0.15 -4.96 -10.42
C GLY A 110 -0.34 -6.45 -10.19
N MET A 111 0.06 -6.96 -9.02
CA MET A 111 -0.12 -8.38 -8.67
C MET A 111 -1.59 -8.80 -8.77
N VAL A 112 -2.52 -8.02 -8.22
CA VAL A 112 -3.95 -8.32 -8.24
C VAL A 112 -4.52 -8.18 -9.66
N HIS A 113 -4.15 -7.12 -10.36
CA HIS A 113 -4.63 -6.86 -11.73
C HIS A 113 -4.26 -7.99 -12.70
N TRP A 114 -3.00 -8.45 -12.66
CA TRP A 114 -2.54 -9.53 -13.55
C TRP A 114 -3.11 -10.90 -13.19
N ASN A 115 -3.57 -11.09 -11.96
CA ASN A 115 -4.11 -12.38 -11.49
C ASN A 115 -5.65 -12.36 -11.27
N MET A 116 -6.36 -11.32 -11.68
CA MET A 116 -7.79 -11.15 -11.37
C MET A 116 -8.68 -12.31 -11.86
N ASN A 117 -8.33 -12.95 -12.99
CA ASN A 117 -9.08 -14.12 -13.49
C ASN A 117 -8.93 -15.33 -12.55
N ASP A 118 -7.74 -15.53 -11.98
CA ASP A 118 -7.51 -16.60 -11.00
C ASP A 118 -8.24 -16.31 -9.69
N LEU A 119 -8.29 -15.03 -9.29
CA LEU A 119 -8.92 -14.58 -8.05
C LEU A 119 -10.45 -14.57 -8.11
N TYR A 120 -11.01 -14.58 -9.30
CA TYR A 120 -12.46 -14.52 -9.50
C TYR A 120 -13.17 -15.70 -8.81
N ASN A 121 -14.15 -15.39 -7.97
CA ASN A 121 -14.91 -16.34 -7.18
C ASN A 121 -14.13 -17.16 -6.12
N MET A 122 -12.90 -16.76 -5.77
CA MET A 122 -12.21 -17.39 -4.65
C MET A 122 -12.88 -17.09 -3.31
N THR A 123 -12.89 -18.07 -2.42
CA THR A 123 -13.14 -17.84 -1.00
C THR A 123 -11.92 -17.17 -0.36
N ALA A 124 -12.07 -16.59 0.84
CA ALA A 124 -10.94 -16.00 1.58
C ALA A 124 -9.81 -17.02 1.84
N GLY A 125 -10.17 -18.27 2.19
CA GLY A 125 -9.19 -19.33 2.41
C GLY A 125 -8.42 -19.70 1.14
N GLN A 126 -9.10 -19.80 0.00
CA GLN A 126 -8.45 -20.05 -1.29
C GLN A 126 -7.53 -18.89 -1.69
N TYR A 127 -7.97 -17.66 -1.49
CA TYR A 127 -7.18 -16.45 -1.72
C TYR A 127 -5.90 -16.42 -0.86
N LYS A 128 -6.02 -16.72 0.45
CA LYS A 128 -4.88 -16.82 1.36
C LYS A 128 -3.88 -17.89 0.89
N ALA A 129 -4.36 -19.09 0.59
CA ALA A 129 -3.51 -20.19 0.12
C ALA A 129 -2.79 -19.85 -1.20
N TYR A 130 -3.48 -19.21 -2.14
CA TYR A 130 -2.93 -18.80 -3.43
C TYR A 130 -1.76 -17.80 -3.24
N TRP A 131 -1.93 -16.77 -2.42
CA TRP A 131 -0.90 -15.77 -2.22
C TRP A 131 0.26 -16.26 -1.36
N LEU A 132 0.02 -17.10 -0.35
CA LEU A 132 1.09 -17.74 0.42
C LEU A 132 1.94 -18.67 -0.45
N LYS A 133 1.32 -19.40 -1.39
CA LYS A 133 2.06 -20.19 -2.35
C LYS A 133 2.96 -19.33 -3.25
N LYS A 134 2.43 -18.24 -3.83
CA LYS A 134 3.22 -17.30 -4.64
C LYS A 134 4.35 -16.65 -3.84
N TYR A 135 4.10 -16.31 -2.59
CA TYR A 135 5.11 -15.78 -1.67
C TYR A 135 6.29 -16.76 -1.50
N GLU A 136 6.03 -18.02 -1.23
CA GLU A 136 7.08 -19.04 -1.05
C GLU A 136 7.83 -19.32 -2.35
N GLU A 137 7.15 -19.35 -3.49
CA GLU A 137 7.76 -19.48 -4.81
C GLU A 137 8.74 -18.33 -5.09
N THR A 138 8.29 -17.08 -4.86
CA THR A 138 9.12 -15.88 -5.03
C THR A 138 10.31 -15.86 -4.07
N LYS A 139 10.09 -16.19 -2.80
CA LYS A 139 11.13 -16.29 -1.77
C LYS A 139 12.21 -17.32 -2.17
N SER A 140 11.78 -18.47 -2.63
CA SER A 140 12.70 -19.52 -3.09
C SER A 140 13.52 -19.07 -4.31
N ALA A 141 12.89 -18.37 -5.26
CA ALA A 141 13.58 -17.82 -6.42
C ALA A 141 14.63 -16.78 -6.02
N ILE A 142 14.28 -15.83 -5.13
CA ILE A 142 15.23 -14.83 -4.61
C ILE A 142 16.41 -15.49 -3.88
N CYS A 143 16.13 -16.46 -3.00
CA CYS A 143 17.17 -17.15 -2.23
C CYS A 143 18.15 -17.95 -3.12
N SER A 144 17.65 -18.52 -4.20
CA SER A 144 18.45 -19.33 -5.14
C SER A 144 19.24 -18.51 -6.15
N ASP A 145 18.91 -17.24 -6.33
CA ASP A 145 19.59 -16.38 -7.31
C ASP A 145 20.97 -15.93 -6.80
N LYS A 146 21.99 -16.58 -7.37
CA LYS A 146 23.40 -16.28 -7.07
C LYS A 146 23.96 -15.09 -7.86
N LYS A 147 23.21 -14.55 -8.82
CA LYS A 147 23.67 -13.41 -9.64
C LYS A 147 23.51 -12.09 -8.89
N ARG A 148 22.51 -12.02 -8.00
CA ARG A 148 22.23 -10.84 -7.19
C ARG A 148 23.08 -10.85 -5.91
N SER A 149 23.52 -9.65 -5.48
CA SER A 149 24.23 -9.51 -4.21
C SER A 149 23.36 -9.91 -3.02
N GLN A 150 23.98 -10.25 -1.89
CA GLN A 150 23.24 -10.55 -0.66
C GLN A 150 22.40 -9.35 -0.18
N ALA A 151 22.94 -8.13 -0.34
CA ALA A 151 22.25 -6.91 0.05
C ALA A 151 20.95 -6.73 -0.76
N TYR A 152 21.03 -6.93 -2.07
CA TYR A 152 19.86 -6.80 -2.94
C TYR A 152 18.84 -7.93 -2.69
N ARG A 153 19.29 -9.17 -2.50
CA ARG A 153 18.38 -10.27 -2.11
C ARG A 153 17.66 -9.98 -0.80
N ASN A 154 18.33 -9.42 0.20
CA ASN A 154 17.68 -9.04 1.47
C ASN A 154 16.60 -7.98 1.25
N LEU A 155 16.84 -6.99 0.39
CA LEU A 155 15.85 -5.99 0.04
C LEU A 155 14.63 -6.60 -0.67
N LEU A 156 14.87 -7.48 -1.65
CA LEU A 156 13.80 -8.20 -2.36
C LEU A 156 12.99 -9.11 -1.43
N LEU A 157 13.63 -9.79 -0.48
CA LEU A 157 12.92 -10.59 0.53
C LEU A 157 12.02 -9.73 1.39
N ALA A 158 12.51 -8.57 1.86
CA ALA A 158 11.69 -7.63 2.61
C ALA A 158 10.50 -7.10 1.80
N GLN A 159 10.72 -6.78 0.52
CA GLN A 159 9.64 -6.38 -0.39
C GLN A 159 8.62 -7.51 -0.57
N ASN A 160 9.07 -8.75 -0.73
CA ASN A 160 8.18 -9.91 -0.86
C ASN A 160 7.32 -10.14 0.38
N ASP A 161 7.92 -10.04 1.59
CA ASP A 161 7.21 -10.12 2.87
C ASP A 161 6.13 -9.04 2.95
N LEU A 162 6.50 -7.81 2.61
CA LEU A 162 5.61 -6.66 2.62
C LEU A 162 4.45 -6.81 1.63
N LEU A 163 4.74 -7.20 0.38
CA LEU A 163 3.73 -7.39 -0.67
C LEU A 163 2.75 -8.50 -0.32
N CYS A 164 3.23 -9.61 0.25
CA CYS A 164 2.37 -10.68 0.72
C CYS A 164 1.40 -10.16 1.79
N THR A 165 1.93 -9.42 2.78
CA THR A 165 1.10 -8.85 3.85
C THR A 165 0.07 -7.88 3.32
N LEU A 166 0.48 -6.92 2.49
CA LEU A 166 -0.41 -5.95 1.87
C LEU A 166 -1.51 -6.61 1.05
N THR A 167 -1.17 -7.62 0.28
CA THR A 167 -2.13 -8.35 -0.55
C THR A 167 -3.17 -9.05 0.31
N LEU A 168 -2.74 -9.71 1.39
CA LEU A 168 -3.63 -10.44 2.28
C LEU A 168 -4.48 -9.51 3.17
N THR A 169 -3.95 -8.38 3.63
CA THR A 169 -4.75 -7.40 4.40
C THR A 169 -5.90 -6.81 3.58
N ARG A 170 -5.74 -6.75 2.27
CA ARG A 170 -6.73 -6.21 1.32
C ARG A 170 -7.65 -7.27 0.69
N VAL A 171 -7.77 -8.46 1.29
CA VAL A 171 -8.53 -9.58 0.71
C VAL A 171 -9.91 -9.18 0.20
N SER A 172 -10.70 -8.46 1.00
CA SER A 172 -12.07 -8.05 0.63
C SER A 172 -12.11 -7.14 -0.59
N SER A 173 -11.24 -6.13 -0.63
CA SER A 173 -11.18 -5.18 -1.76
C SER A 173 -10.61 -5.81 -3.02
N ASN A 174 -9.62 -6.70 -2.88
CA ASN A 174 -9.01 -7.38 -4.01
C ASN A 174 -9.97 -8.39 -4.66
N LEU A 175 -10.71 -9.16 -3.85
CA LEU A 175 -11.74 -10.07 -4.37
C LEU A 175 -12.92 -9.31 -4.99
N ALA A 176 -13.33 -8.17 -4.39
CA ALA A 176 -14.34 -7.30 -4.99
C ALA A 176 -13.89 -6.78 -6.35
N TYR A 177 -12.64 -6.31 -6.45
CA TYR A 177 -12.07 -5.84 -7.70
C TYR A 177 -12.07 -6.94 -8.78
N ALA A 178 -11.56 -8.14 -8.46
CA ALA A 178 -11.57 -9.27 -9.38
C ALA A 178 -13.00 -9.62 -9.83
N TYR A 179 -13.97 -9.63 -8.91
CA TYR A 179 -15.37 -9.88 -9.23
C TYR A 179 -15.94 -8.83 -10.18
N VAL A 180 -15.69 -7.54 -9.92
CA VAL A 180 -16.18 -6.45 -10.79
C VAL A 180 -15.60 -6.56 -12.20
N GLN A 181 -14.32 -6.87 -12.32
CA GLN A 181 -13.66 -6.96 -13.63
C GLN A 181 -14.05 -8.20 -14.42
N CYS A 182 -14.33 -9.33 -13.76
CA CYS A 182 -14.51 -10.64 -14.41
C CYS A 182 -15.99 -11.09 -14.50
N SER A 183 -16.92 -10.46 -13.76
CA SER A 183 -18.33 -10.88 -13.73
C SER A 183 -19.12 -10.62 -15.04
N GLY A 184 -18.61 -9.78 -15.93
CA GLY A 184 -19.33 -9.33 -17.11
C GLY A 184 -20.51 -8.38 -16.83
N LEU A 185 -20.73 -7.99 -15.57
CA LEU A 185 -21.77 -7.06 -15.15
C LEU A 185 -21.28 -5.61 -15.21
N PRO A 186 -22.20 -4.63 -15.37
CA PRO A 186 -21.86 -3.24 -15.15
C PRO A 186 -21.26 -3.04 -13.74
N ALA A 187 -20.22 -2.25 -13.59
CA ALA A 187 -19.44 -2.13 -12.35
C ALA A 187 -20.32 -1.87 -11.10
N ARG A 188 -21.32 -0.95 -11.20
CA ARG A 188 -22.24 -0.66 -10.10
C ARG A 188 -23.05 -1.89 -9.67
N GLU A 189 -23.54 -2.66 -10.63
CA GLU A 189 -24.32 -3.87 -10.37
C GLU A 189 -23.43 -4.98 -9.78
N ALA A 190 -22.22 -5.13 -10.30
CA ALA A 190 -21.23 -6.07 -9.79
C ALA A 190 -20.91 -5.80 -8.32
N TYR A 191 -20.64 -4.52 -7.95
CA TYR A 191 -20.41 -4.16 -6.54
C TYR A 191 -21.59 -4.45 -5.62
N GLN A 192 -22.83 -4.27 -6.11
CA GLN A 192 -24.03 -4.58 -5.31
C GLN A 192 -24.24 -6.09 -5.12
N LYS A 193 -23.84 -6.89 -6.10
CA LYS A 193 -23.96 -8.36 -6.05
C LYS A 193 -22.79 -9.04 -5.36
N PHE A 194 -21.66 -8.37 -5.24
CA PHE A 194 -20.49 -8.93 -4.58
C PHE A 194 -20.78 -9.19 -3.10
N LYS A 195 -20.60 -10.44 -2.69
CA LYS A 195 -20.69 -10.82 -1.29
C LYS A 195 -19.32 -10.75 -0.66
N GLN A 196 -19.23 -10.02 0.44
CA GLN A 196 -17.98 -9.93 1.20
C GLN A 196 -17.54 -11.32 1.69
N PRO A 197 -16.25 -11.66 1.54
CA PRO A 197 -15.75 -12.96 1.99
C PRO A 197 -15.85 -13.07 3.51
N GLU A 198 -16.22 -14.25 4.00
CA GLU A 198 -16.11 -14.59 5.41
C GLU A 198 -14.65 -14.91 5.73
N LEU A 199 -14.12 -14.27 6.77
CA LEU A 199 -12.75 -14.48 7.24
C LEU A 199 -12.82 -15.38 8.47
N SER A 200 -11.96 -16.41 8.52
CA SER A 200 -11.75 -17.21 9.74
C SER A 200 -11.03 -16.37 10.80
N ASP A 201 -11.19 -16.74 12.08
CA ASP A 201 -10.57 -16.01 13.19
C ASP A 201 -9.03 -16.01 13.10
N ASP A 202 -8.46 -17.04 12.48
CA ASP A 202 -7.02 -17.22 12.24
C ASP A 202 -6.55 -16.67 10.89
N PHE A 203 -7.39 -15.96 10.15
CA PHE A 203 -7.04 -15.51 8.79
C PHE A 203 -5.74 -14.69 8.77
N TYR A 204 -5.54 -13.82 9.75
CA TYR A 204 -4.39 -12.92 9.84
C TYR A 204 -3.18 -13.49 10.61
N ASP A 205 -3.20 -14.76 11.05
CA ASP A 205 -2.08 -15.36 11.79
C ASP A 205 -0.77 -15.45 11.01
N TYR A 206 -0.83 -15.38 9.66
CA TYR A 206 0.34 -15.30 8.79
C TYR A 206 1.23 -14.06 9.09
N ILE A 207 0.66 -12.97 9.61
CA ILE A 207 1.42 -11.75 9.96
C ILE A 207 2.48 -12.09 10.99
N ARG A 208 2.20 -12.98 11.94
CA ARG A 208 3.17 -13.46 12.93
C ARG A 208 4.29 -14.27 12.27
N GLN A 209 3.95 -15.10 11.29
CA GLN A 209 4.91 -15.97 10.60
C GLN A 209 5.91 -15.19 9.76
N LEU A 210 5.47 -14.08 9.16
CA LEU A 210 6.31 -13.24 8.31
C LEU A 210 7.24 -12.30 9.08
N ASN A 211 7.08 -12.18 10.43
CA ASN A 211 7.90 -11.33 11.32
C ASN A 211 8.08 -9.87 10.81
N ILE A 212 7.08 -9.37 10.12
CA ILE A 212 7.15 -8.11 9.36
C ILE A 212 7.36 -6.90 10.26
N LEU A 213 6.68 -6.87 11.42
CA LEU A 213 6.74 -5.73 12.33
C LEU A 213 8.06 -5.63 13.12
N ASN A 214 8.82 -6.73 13.19
CA ASN A 214 10.09 -6.79 13.93
C ASN A 214 11.30 -6.68 13.02
N SER A 215 11.12 -6.58 11.70
CA SER A 215 12.23 -6.46 10.77
C SER A 215 12.51 -5.00 10.45
N PRO A 216 13.68 -4.44 10.85
CA PRO A 216 14.05 -3.08 10.46
C PRO A 216 14.16 -2.90 8.95
N VAL A 217 14.33 -4.00 8.20
CA VAL A 217 14.41 -4.00 6.74
C VAL A 217 13.08 -3.59 6.10
N MET A 218 11.95 -3.71 6.83
CA MET A 218 10.64 -3.20 6.37
C MET A 218 10.62 -1.69 6.19
N LEU A 219 11.40 -0.96 6.98
CA LEU A 219 11.55 0.48 6.84
C LEU A 219 12.27 0.87 5.55
N TYR A 220 12.98 -0.09 4.93
CA TYR A 220 13.75 0.14 3.71
C TYR A 220 12.89 0.20 2.46
N THR A 221 11.60 -0.12 2.56
CA THR A 221 10.71 -0.13 1.41
C THR A 221 9.66 0.96 1.52
N ASN A 222 9.38 1.65 0.42
CA ASN A 222 8.29 2.63 0.33
C ASN A 222 6.91 2.04 0.67
N GLY A 223 6.77 0.73 0.61
CA GLY A 223 5.52 0.03 0.90
C GLY A 223 5.18 -0.07 2.39
N TYR A 224 6.08 0.30 3.32
CA TYR A 224 5.77 0.30 4.74
C TYR A 224 4.61 1.25 5.09
N ALA A 225 4.57 2.42 4.46
CA ALA A 225 3.44 3.33 4.60
C ALA A 225 2.12 2.73 4.13
N ASP A 226 2.16 1.97 3.04
CA ASP A 226 0.99 1.24 2.54
C ASP A 226 0.59 0.11 3.47
N LEU A 227 1.54 -0.52 4.18
CA LEU A 227 1.23 -1.50 5.21
C LEU A 227 0.47 -0.86 6.37
N VAL A 228 0.96 0.25 6.91
CA VAL A 228 0.28 0.98 7.99
C VAL A 228 -1.14 1.39 7.57
N ARG A 229 -1.30 1.90 6.36
CA ARG A 229 -2.63 2.19 5.79
C ARG A 229 -3.45 0.91 5.57
N GLY A 230 -2.80 -0.17 5.10
CA GLY A 230 -3.42 -1.47 4.82
C GLY A 230 -4.04 -2.09 6.06
N MET A 231 -3.51 -1.83 7.25
CA MET A 231 -4.09 -2.28 8.51
C MET A 231 -5.53 -1.78 8.72
N GLY A 232 -5.86 -0.58 8.21
CA GLY A 232 -7.23 -0.06 8.22
C GLY A 232 -8.23 -0.85 7.36
N TYR A 233 -7.75 -1.69 6.44
CA TYR A 233 -8.59 -2.57 5.63
C TYR A 233 -8.77 -3.97 6.24
N MET A 234 -8.04 -4.28 7.31
CA MET A 234 -8.19 -5.56 7.99
C MET A 234 -9.55 -5.63 8.67
N ARG A 235 -10.33 -6.65 8.32
CA ARG A 235 -11.58 -6.96 9.00
C ARG A 235 -11.29 -7.81 10.22
N VAL A 236 -10.86 -7.15 11.29
CA VAL A 236 -10.76 -7.77 12.60
C VAL A 236 -12.16 -7.77 13.22
N LYS A 237 -12.58 -8.90 13.82
CA LYS A 237 -13.81 -8.94 14.60
C LYS A 237 -13.68 -7.93 15.74
N MET A 238 -14.29 -6.77 15.53
CA MET A 238 -14.25 -5.68 16.51
C MET A 238 -15.29 -5.89 17.60
N ASP A 239 -15.04 -5.32 18.76
CA ASP A 239 -16.02 -5.14 19.81
C ASP A 239 -17.25 -4.41 19.24
N ASP A 240 -18.46 -4.81 19.65
CA ASP A 240 -19.72 -4.23 19.17
C ASP A 240 -19.75 -2.70 19.28
N LYS A 241 -19.05 -2.13 20.27
CA LYS A 241 -18.91 -0.68 20.44
C LYS A 241 -18.10 0.02 19.36
N LEU A 242 -17.20 -0.69 18.69
CA LEU A 242 -16.33 -0.18 17.64
C LEU A 242 -16.75 -0.63 16.24
N SER A 243 -17.80 -1.46 16.14
CA SER A 243 -18.31 -2.00 14.88
C SER A 243 -19.29 -1.06 14.17
N ASP A 244 -19.93 -0.15 14.89
CA ASP A 244 -20.98 0.74 14.39
C ASP A 244 -20.72 2.21 14.71
N ILE A 245 -20.20 2.94 13.71
CA ILE A 245 -19.94 4.37 13.81
C ILE A 245 -21.18 5.19 14.17
N PHE A 246 -22.36 4.80 13.70
CA PHE A 246 -23.59 5.52 14.00
C PHE A 246 -24.01 5.32 15.44
N ALA A 247 -23.84 4.09 15.99
CA ALA A 247 -24.06 3.83 17.39
C ALA A 247 -23.12 4.65 18.28
N PHE A 248 -21.84 4.74 17.90
CA PHE A 248 -20.86 5.56 18.61
C PHE A 248 -21.25 7.04 18.60
N ILE A 249 -21.56 7.62 17.43
CA ILE A 249 -21.92 9.03 17.31
C ILE A 249 -23.21 9.34 18.08
N LEU A 250 -24.23 8.46 17.98
CA LEU A 250 -25.50 8.62 18.68
C LEU A 250 -25.39 8.46 20.21
N SER A 251 -24.31 7.87 20.73
CA SER A 251 -24.05 7.79 22.17
C SER A 251 -23.39 9.03 22.75
N SER A 252 -22.93 9.97 21.89
CA SER A 252 -22.26 11.18 22.30
C SER A 252 -23.28 12.26 22.70
N ASP A 253 -23.03 12.93 23.83
CA ASP A 253 -23.79 14.09 24.31
C ASP A 253 -23.60 15.36 23.46
N LYS A 254 -22.62 15.33 22.55
CA LYS A 254 -22.35 16.44 21.60
C LYS A 254 -23.34 16.51 20.45
N VAL A 255 -24.12 15.45 20.21
CA VAL A 255 -25.05 15.37 19.07
C VAL A 255 -26.43 15.89 19.49
N SER A 256 -26.94 16.87 18.76
CA SER A 256 -28.28 17.41 19.02
C SER A 256 -29.36 16.35 18.73
N VAL A 257 -30.54 16.53 19.35
CA VAL A 257 -31.67 15.60 19.17
C VAL A 257 -32.12 15.56 17.71
N GLU A 258 -32.16 16.69 17.04
CA GLU A 258 -32.55 16.82 15.63
C GLU A 258 -31.57 16.12 14.71
N ASP A 259 -30.26 16.30 14.95
CA ASP A 259 -29.23 15.63 14.17
C ASP A 259 -29.22 14.11 14.40
N ALA A 260 -29.50 13.70 15.63
CA ALA A 260 -29.60 12.27 15.97
C ALA A 260 -30.76 11.59 15.22
N GLU A 261 -31.89 12.28 15.02
CA GLU A 261 -33.01 11.76 14.22
C GLU A 261 -32.62 11.57 12.77
N ILE A 262 -31.92 12.53 12.17
CA ILE A 262 -31.42 12.44 10.78
C ILE A 262 -30.46 11.25 10.63
N ILE A 263 -29.54 11.07 11.59
CA ILE A 263 -28.59 9.95 11.59
C ILE A 263 -29.30 8.60 11.69
N ARG A 264 -30.31 8.46 12.56
CA ARG A 264 -31.10 7.23 12.70
C ARG A 264 -31.88 6.89 11.43
N GLU A 265 -32.52 7.88 10.82
CA GLU A 265 -33.25 7.68 9.56
C GLU A 265 -32.31 7.34 8.40
N PHE A 266 -31.14 7.99 8.33
CA PHE A 266 -30.13 7.65 7.34
C PHE A 266 -29.67 6.20 7.49
N LYS A 267 -29.34 5.77 8.71
CA LYS A 267 -28.95 4.39 9.01
C LYS A 267 -30.04 3.41 8.61
N ALA A 268 -31.27 3.62 9.05
CA ALA A 268 -32.40 2.74 8.74
C ALA A 268 -32.64 2.60 7.22
N ASN A 269 -32.50 3.70 6.45
CA ASN A 269 -32.60 3.65 5.00
C ASN A 269 -31.43 2.90 4.35
N THR A 270 -30.22 3.06 4.87
CA THR A 270 -29.03 2.35 4.39
C THR A 270 -29.13 0.85 4.66
N ASP A 271 -29.53 0.47 5.86
CA ASP A 271 -29.74 -0.93 6.26
C ASP A 271 -30.83 -1.61 5.41
N ALA A 272 -31.85 -0.85 4.99
CA ALA A 272 -32.90 -1.29 4.08
C ALA A 272 -32.49 -1.29 2.60
N GLY A 273 -31.23 -0.96 2.26
CA GLY A 273 -30.73 -0.88 0.89
C GLY A 273 -31.36 0.25 0.04
N LYS A 274 -31.98 1.23 0.69
CA LYS A 274 -32.62 2.38 0.04
C LYS A 274 -31.62 3.52 -0.15
N THR A 275 -31.73 4.23 -1.27
CA THR A 275 -30.98 5.48 -1.48
C THR A 275 -31.54 6.54 -0.52
N SER A 276 -30.74 6.99 0.44
CA SER A 276 -31.22 7.91 1.46
C SER A 276 -31.43 9.32 0.89
N VAL A 277 -32.61 9.89 1.16
CA VAL A 277 -32.96 11.30 0.93
C VAL A 277 -32.05 12.23 1.75
N TYR A 278 -31.48 11.70 2.83
CA TYR A 278 -30.63 12.45 3.78
C TYR A 278 -29.13 12.42 3.43
N ARG A 279 -28.73 11.97 2.24
CA ARG A 279 -27.32 11.84 1.88
C ARG A 279 -26.56 13.17 1.95
N GLU A 280 -27.22 14.25 1.51
CA GLU A 280 -26.67 15.60 1.54
C GLU A 280 -26.52 16.09 2.98
N LYS A 281 -27.61 15.98 3.78
CA LYS A 281 -27.59 16.31 5.21
C LYS A 281 -26.56 15.51 5.99
N MET A 282 -26.36 14.23 5.67
CA MET A 282 -25.29 13.42 6.29
C MET A 282 -23.89 13.90 5.92
N GLY A 283 -23.71 14.46 4.73
CA GLY A 283 -22.47 15.14 4.34
C GLY A 283 -22.18 16.34 5.25
N GLU A 284 -23.19 17.17 5.50
CA GLU A 284 -23.11 18.34 6.40
C GLU A 284 -22.84 17.90 7.85
N LEU A 285 -23.55 16.88 8.34
CA LEU A 285 -23.36 16.34 9.69
C LEU A 285 -21.98 15.72 9.89
N ARG A 286 -21.43 15.08 8.85
CA ARG A 286 -20.06 14.56 8.90
C ARG A 286 -19.03 15.68 9.07
N ILE A 287 -19.25 16.84 8.46
CA ILE A 287 -18.38 18.00 8.64
C ILE A 287 -18.61 18.59 10.04
N LYS A 288 -19.87 18.74 10.46
CA LYS A 288 -20.22 19.29 11.78
C LYS A 288 -19.66 18.48 12.95
N TYR A 289 -19.63 17.16 12.82
CA TYR A 289 -19.14 16.22 13.85
C TYR A 289 -17.84 15.53 13.45
N ASP A 290 -17.00 16.18 12.64
CA ASP A 290 -15.75 15.63 12.12
C ASP A 290 -14.84 15.07 13.23
N ASP A 291 -14.81 15.74 14.40
CA ASP A 291 -14.04 15.28 15.55
C ASP A 291 -14.51 13.92 16.07
N LEU A 292 -15.82 13.67 16.13
CA LEU A 292 -16.36 12.36 16.54
C LEU A 292 -16.05 11.26 15.52
N PHE A 293 -16.11 11.59 14.22
CA PHE A 293 -15.74 10.65 13.17
C PHE A 293 -14.25 10.29 13.23
N LYS A 294 -13.38 11.27 13.50
CA LYS A 294 -11.94 11.07 13.68
C LYS A 294 -11.64 10.28 14.94
N GLU A 295 -12.30 10.58 16.06
CA GLU A 295 -12.18 9.86 17.31
C GLU A 295 -12.52 8.37 17.12
N PHE A 296 -13.67 8.08 16.50
CA PHE A 296 -14.06 6.70 16.19
C PHE A 296 -13.02 5.97 15.31
N SER A 297 -12.53 6.62 14.26
CA SER A 297 -11.52 6.05 13.37
C SER A 297 -10.21 5.78 14.11
N SER A 298 -9.79 6.67 15.01
CA SER A 298 -8.61 6.49 15.84
C SER A 298 -8.78 5.30 16.80
N MET A 299 -9.94 5.18 17.46
CA MET A 299 -10.25 4.06 18.34
C MET A 299 -10.25 2.71 17.61
N GLN A 300 -10.77 2.67 16.38
CA GLN A 300 -10.70 1.48 15.53
C GLN A 300 -9.26 1.10 15.18
N GLN A 301 -8.46 2.07 14.78
CA GLN A 301 -7.05 1.87 14.46
C GLN A 301 -6.27 1.37 15.67
N ASP A 302 -6.47 1.98 16.83
CA ASP A 302 -5.85 1.55 18.09
C ASP A 302 -6.26 0.14 18.49
N TYR A 303 -7.54 -0.22 18.31
CA TYR A 303 -8.03 -1.57 18.58
C TYR A 303 -7.36 -2.60 17.66
N ILE A 304 -7.30 -2.31 16.35
CA ILE A 304 -6.64 -3.17 15.36
C ILE A 304 -5.16 -3.32 15.72
N LEU A 305 -4.48 -2.21 16.00
CA LEU A 305 -3.06 -2.21 16.38
C LEU A 305 -2.80 -3.01 17.67
N LYS A 306 -3.64 -2.83 18.70
CA LYS A 306 -3.55 -3.61 19.95
C LYS A 306 -3.78 -5.10 19.71
N LYS A 307 -4.72 -5.49 18.84
CA LYS A 307 -4.95 -6.89 18.48
C LYS A 307 -3.75 -7.49 17.74
N ILE A 308 -3.15 -6.74 16.83
CA ILE A 308 -1.96 -7.16 16.12
C ILE A 308 -0.79 -7.33 17.10
N ILE A 309 -0.53 -6.32 17.97
CA ILE A 309 0.54 -6.36 18.98
C ILE A 309 0.29 -7.50 19.97
N ALA A 310 -0.91 -7.65 20.50
CA ALA A 310 -1.25 -8.76 21.41
C ALA A 310 -1.05 -10.12 20.75
N GLY A 311 -1.34 -10.20 19.45
CA GLY A 311 -1.04 -11.37 18.67
C GLY A 311 0.45 -11.66 18.48
N TYR A 312 1.32 -10.65 18.62
CA TYR A 312 2.78 -10.79 18.55
C TYR A 312 3.42 -11.13 19.89
N LEU A 313 2.86 -10.64 21.00
CA LEU A 313 3.42 -10.78 22.34
C LEU A 313 2.89 -12.01 23.09
N GLY A 314 1.87 -12.66 22.59
CA GLY A 314 1.28 -13.91 23.14
C GLY A 314 1.68 -15.11 22.33
#